data_ce9babc74c56a325abf1876cfb4102db
#
_entry.id   ce9babc74c56a325abf1876cfb4102db
#
_cell.length_a   1.000
_cell.length_b   1.000
_cell.length_c   1.000
_cell.angle_alpha   90.00
_cell.angle_beta   90.00
_cell.angle_gamma   90.00
#
_symmetry.space_group_name_H-M   'P 1'
#
loop_
_entity.id
_entity.type
_entity.pdbx_description
1 polymer ?
#
loop_
_entity_poly.entity_id
_entity_poly.type
_entity_poly.pdbx_seq_one_letter_code
_entity_poly.pdbx_strand_id
1 'polypeptide(L)'
;IVNGRTEESRKVILRAETAGPIINVPAMEGSIVETDDVIARQSVEDRNALLSEATALVKQREIEYRAATQLAKKGFRSDTKLAEARAQLDAARAKTKSIRIDISRTTTKVPFRGILETRYVEKGDYVKAGDNIASIVDLDPVLAVGSASERNIGSIKIGEPGKVTFIDGNVAEGRIRYIASVADPDTRSFRIELEVPNPDHRIRSGLTGKL
;
A
#
# COMPACT_ATOMS: atom_id res chain seq x y z
N ILE A 1 23.33 -21.57 -18.61
CA ILE A 1 23.81 -20.80 -17.44
C ILE A 1 23.71 -19.34 -17.79
N VAL A 2 23.01 -18.60 -16.98
CA VAL A 2 22.68 -17.18 -17.17
C VAL A 2 23.15 -16.42 -15.93
N ASN A 3 23.94 -15.36 -16.12
CA ASN A 3 24.27 -14.47 -15.02
C ASN A 3 23.03 -13.64 -14.64
N GLY A 4 22.84 -13.45 -13.35
CA GLY A 4 21.71 -12.72 -12.84
C GLY A 4 21.94 -12.19 -11.44
N ARG A 5 20.89 -11.61 -10.87
CA ARG A 5 20.87 -11.10 -9.49
C ARG A 5 19.51 -11.40 -8.86
N THR A 6 19.49 -11.34 -7.54
CA THR A 6 18.25 -11.39 -6.81
C THR A 6 17.57 -10.01 -6.79
N GLU A 7 16.26 -10.03 -6.87
CA GLU A 7 15.40 -8.84 -6.72
C GLU A 7 14.25 -9.17 -5.76
N GLU A 8 13.68 -8.16 -5.13
CA GLU A 8 12.47 -8.28 -4.35
C GLU A 8 11.27 -8.66 -5.23
N SER A 9 10.36 -9.49 -4.73
CA SER A 9 9.14 -9.83 -5.46
C SER A 9 8.18 -8.66 -5.56
N ARG A 10 8.17 -7.81 -4.52
CA ARG A 10 7.37 -6.57 -4.45
C ARG A 10 8.12 -5.51 -3.67
N LYS A 11 7.96 -4.27 -4.11
CA LYS A 11 8.44 -3.09 -3.40
C LYS A 11 7.39 -2.00 -3.46
N VAL A 12 7.13 -1.36 -2.33
CA VAL A 12 6.25 -0.19 -2.26
C VAL A 12 6.89 0.91 -1.42
N ILE A 13 6.74 2.14 -1.87
CA ILE A 13 7.05 3.32 -1.07
C ILE A 13 5.72 3.84 -0.54
N LEU A 14 5.52 3.72 0.77
CA LEU A 14 4.37 4.28 1.46
C LEU A 14 4.53 5.79 1.51
N ARG A 15 3.47 6.50 1.16
CA ARG A 15 3.45 7.97 1.14
C ARG A 15 2.38 8.51 2.05
N ALA A 16 2.60 9.70 2.60
CA ALA A 16 1.59 10.42 3.34
C ALA A 16 0.40 10.75 2.42
N GLU A 17 -0.80 10.37 2.83
CA GLU A 17 -2.03 10.70 2.08
C GLU A 17 -2.58 12.08 2.44
N THR A 18 -2.15 12.63 3.58
CA THR A 18 -2.58 13.93 4.09
C THR A 18 -1.42 14.63 4.80
N ALA A 19 -1.51 15.94 4.99
CA ALA A 19 -0.49 16.72 5.67
C ALA A 19 -0.67 16.71 7.20
N GLY A 20 0.44 16.77 7.95
CA GLY A 20 0.41 16.89 9.39
C GLY A 20 1.69 16.44 10.07
N PRO A 21 1.85 16.76 11.38
CA PRO A 21 3.01 16.33 12.15
C PRO A 21 2.92 14.83 12.50
N ILE A 22 4.05 14.13 12.42
CA ILE A 22 4.21 12.73 12.84
C ILE A 22 4.30 12.67 14.36
N ILE A 23 3.39 11.94 15.00
CA ILE A 23 3.36 11.78 16.47
C ILE A 23 3.88 10.43 16.94
N ASN A 24 3.88 9.42 16.07
CA ASN A 24 4.35 8.08 16.41
C ASN A 24 4.85 7.33 15.20
N VAL A 25 5.95 6.57 15.38
CA VAL A 25 6.56 5.70 14.37
C VAL A 25 6.98 4.41 15.07
N PRO A 26 6.07 3.42 15.22
CA PRO A 26 6.30 2.25 16.06
C PRO A 26 7.23 1.21 15.43
N ALA A 27 7.31 1.12 14.10
CA ALA A 27 8.07 0.10 13.39
C ALA A 27 9.56 0.46 13.26
N MET A 28 10.44 -0.54 13.42
CA MET A 28 11.89 -0.39 13.26
C MET A 28 12.33 -0.82 11.87
N GLU A 29 13.34 -0.14 11.31
CA GLU A 29 13.98 -0.57 10.07
C GLU A 29 14.58 -1.99 10.22
N GLY A 30 14.47 -2.77 9.17
CA GLY A 30 14.88 -4.17 9.17
C GLY A 30 13.90 -5.15 9.83
N SER A 31 12.84 -4.66 10.48
CA SER A 31 11.83 -5.56 11.06
C SER A 31 10.87 -6.13 10.02
N ILE A 32 10.39 -7.34 10.29
CA ILE A 32 9.25 -7.90 9.55
C ILE A 32 7.98 -7.19 10.03
N VAL A 33 7.17 -6.77 9.08
CA VAL A 33 5.89 -6.10 9.31
C VAL A 33 4.77 -6.88 8.62
N GLU A 34 3.62 -6.98 9.30
CA GLU A 34 2.44 -7.67 8.78
C GLU A 34 1.50 -6.69 8.08
N THR A 35 0.59 -7.23 7.27
CA THR A 35 -0.47 -6.43 6.66
C THR A 35 -1.27 -5.69 7.73
N ASP A 36 -1.60 -4.41 7.48
CA ASP A 36 -2.28 -3.49 8.38
C ASP A 36 -1.46 -2.99 9.59
N ASP A 37 -0.21 -3.43 9.78
CA ASP A 37 0.67 -2.85 10.79
C ASP A 37 0.85 -1.36 10.57
N VAL A 38 0.94 -0.61 11.66
CA VAL A 38 1.07 0.85 11.61
C VAL A 38 2.55 1.24 11.51
N ILE A 39 2.91 1.93 10.44
CA ILE A 39 4.25 2.47 10.24
C ILE A 39 4.39 3.87 10.84
N ALA A 40 3.41 4.75 10.60
CA ALA A 40 3.43 6.11 11.12
C ALA A 40 2.02 6.59 11.44
N ARG A 41 1.92 7.44 12.45
CA ARG A 41 0.69 8.17 12.81
C ARG A 41 0.95 9.66 12.83
N GLN A 42 0.08 10.41 12.19
CA GLN A 42 0.02 11.87 12.24
C GLN A 42 -0.93 12.34 13.34
N SER A 43 -0.79 13.56 13.78
CA SER A 43 -1.74 14.19 14.70
C SER A 43 -3.12 14.34 14.06
N VAL A 44 -4.15 14.10 14.88
CA VAL A 44 -5.56 14.18 14.49
C VAL A 44 -6.34 15.25 15.25
N GLU A 45 -5.66 16.06 16.07
CA GLU A 45 -6.32 17.00 17.02
C GLU A 45 -7.29 17.95 16.30
N ASP A 46 -6.84 18.68 15.29
CA ASP A 46 -7.69 19.60 14.52
C ASP A 46 -8.83 18.86 13.79
N ARG A 47 -8.54 17.67 13.29
CA ARG A 47 -9.53 16.84 12.59
C ARG A 47 -10.62 16.31 13.51
N ASN A 48 -10.27 16.00 14.77
CA ASN A 48 -11.23 15.59 15.79
C ASN A 48 -12.18 16.73 16.17
N ALA A 49 -11.68 17.97 16.24
CA ALA A 49 -12.52 19.13 16.43
C ALA A 49 -13.53 19.31 15.29
N LEU A 50 -13.06 19.23 14.04
CA LEU A 50 -13.91 19.28 12.84
C LEU A 50 -14.93 18.13 12.79
N LEU A 51 -14.53 16.93 13.21
CA LEU A 51 -15.44 15.77 13.27
C LEU A 51 -16.55 16.00 14.31
N SER A 52 -16.20 16.57 15.47
CA SER A 52 -17.16 16.90 16.52
C SER A 52 -18.20 17.91 16.02
N GLU A 53 -17.75 19.00 15.39
CA GLU A 53 -18.61 20.02 14.77
C GLU A 53 -19.55 19.39 13.71
N ALA A 54 -19.00 18.65 12.76
CA ALA A 54 -19.79 18.00 11.70
C ALA A 54 -20.80 17.00 12.28
N THR A 55 -20.44 16.27 13.33
CA THR A 55 -21.35 15.33 14.01
C THR A 55 -22.49 16.05 14.72
N ALA A 56 -22.23 17.22 15.35
CA ALA A 56 -23.26 18.05 15.95
C ALA A 56 -24.24 18.57 14.88
N LEU A 57 -23.71 18.99 13.74
CA LEU A 57 -24.55 19.43 12.60
C LEU A 57 -25.44 18.29 12.08
N VAL A 58 -24.94 17.08 11.97
CA VAL A 58 -25.76 15.90 11.58
C VAL A 58 -26.92 15.71 12.57
N LYS A 59 -26.67 15.79 13.88
CA LYS A 59 -27.73 15.66 14.89
C LYS A 59 -28.79 16.75 14.75
N GLN A 60 -28.38 18.00 14.51
CA GLN A 60 -29.32 19.11 14.25
C GLN A 60 -30.18 18.81 13.02
N ARG A 61 -29.58 18.45 11.89
CA ARG A 61 -30.30 18.15 10.63
C ARG A 61 -31.21 16.93 10.75
N GLU A 62 -30.87 15.95 11.58
CA GLU A 62 -31.75 14.81 11.87
C GLU A 62 -33.03 15.23 12.61
N ILE A 63 -32.91 16.15 13.57
CA ILE A 63 -34.09 16.71 14.28
C ILE A 63 -34.98 17.48 13.29
N GLU A 64 -34.39 18.34 12.46
CA GLU A 64 -35.11 19.14 11.46
C GLU A 64 -35.84 18.23 10.45
N TYR A 65 -35.16 17.19 9.95
CA TYR A 65 -35.75 16.22 9.02
C TYR A 65 -36.90 15.44 9.66
N ARG A 66 -36.75 14.97 10.92
CA ARG A 66 -37.80 14.30 11.67
C ARG A 66 -39.03 15.21 11.86
N ALA A 67 -38.80 16.46 12.23
CA ALA A 67 -39.87 17.43 12.37
C ALA A 67 -40.59 17.70 11.03
N ALA A 68 -39.83 17.88 9.94
CA ALA A 68 -40.38 18.04 8.60
C ALA A 68 -41.21 16.82 8.17
N THR A 69 -40.74 15.61 8.45
CA THR A 69 -41.43 14.35 8.16
C THR A 69 -42.77 14.25 8.92
N GLN A 70 -42.80 14.62 10.20
CA GLN A 70 -44.03 14.59 11.01
C GLN A 70 -45.06 15.64 10.52
N LEU A 71 -44.61 16.83 10.14
CA LEU A 71 -45.48 17.89 9.60
C LEU A 71 -46.04 17.53 8.24
N ALA A 72 -45.23 16.93 7.36
CA ALA A 72 -45.70 16.44 6.06
C ALA A 72 -46.78 15.37 6.19
N LYS A 73 -46.64 14.40 7.10
CA LYS A 73 -47.63 13.37 7.41
C LYS A 73 -48.97 13.94 7.91
N LYS A 74 -48.94 15.11 8.55
CA LYS A 74 -50.16 15.83 9.03
C LYS A 74 -50.74 16.79 8.00
N GLY A 75 -50.21 16.85 6.79
CA GLY A 75 -50.68 17.76 5.74
C GLY A 75 -50.29 19.24 5.91
N PHE A 76 -49.43 19.57 6.89
CA PHE A 76 -49.06 20.96 7.20
C PHE A 76 -47.82 21.48 6.48
N ARG A 77 -47.12 20.67 5.71
CA ARG A 77 -45.93 21.10 4.94
C ARG A 77 -45.89 20.47 3.54
N SER A 78 -45.36 21.25 2.59
CA SER A 78 -45.15 20.76 1.22
C SER A 78 -44.03 19.72 1.14
N ASP A 79 -44.16 18.82 0.16
CA ASP A 79 -43.11 17.81 -0.16
C ASP A 79 -41.75 18.46 -0.43
N THR A 80 -41.73 19.70 -0.93
CA THR A 80 -40.53 20.48 -1.19
C THR A 80 -39.72 20.72 0.10
N LYS A 81 -40.38 21.07 1.23
CA LYS A 81 -39.71 21.31 2.52
C LYS A 81 -39.17 20.04 3.14
N LEU A 82 -39.84 18.93 2.93
CA LEU A 82 -39.35 17.63 3.36
C LEU A 82 -38.12 17.22 2.54
N ALA A 83 -38.16 17.41 1.21
CA ALA A 83 -37.03 17.13 0.32
C ALA A 83 -35.82 18.01 0.65
N GLU A 84 -36.04 19.31 0.95
CA GLU A 84 -34.97 20.23 1.39
C GLU A 84 -34.29 19.74 2.69
N ALA A 85 -35.08 19.41 3.73
CA ALA A 85 -34.56 18.94 5.00
C ALA A 85 -33.78 17.61 4.83
N ARG A 86 -34.21 16.72 3.95
CA ARG A 86 -33.50 15.48 3.61
C ARG A 86 -32.16 15.78 2.93
N ALA A 87 -32.18 16.66 1.93
CA ALA A 87 -30.94 17.02 1.20
C ALA A 87 -29.89 17.63 2.15
N GLN A 88 -30.32 18.49 3.10
CA GLN A 88 -29.44 19.09 4.10
C GLN A 88 -28.85 18.03 5.06
N LEU A 89 -29.64 17.06 5.49
CA LEU A 89 -29.16 15.94 6.31
C LEU A 89 -28.15 15.10 5.55
N ASP A 90 -28.44 14.74 4.31
CA ASP A 90 -27.55 13.93 3.48
C ASP A 90 -26.22 14.67 3.21
N ALA A 91 -26.26 15.99 2.98
CA ALA A 91 -25.06 16.83 2.86
C ALA A 91 -24.21 16.84 4.15
N ALA A 92 -24.83 16.97 5.32
CA ALA A 92 -24.15 16.95 6.60
C ALA A 92 -23.48 15.57 6.87
N ARG A 93 -24.18 14.48 6.54
CA ARG A 93 -23.63 13.13 6.63
C ARG A 93 -22.45 12.90 5.69
N ALA A 94 -22.55 13.41 4.45
CA ALA A 94 -21.45 13.34 3.49
C ALA A 94 -20.20 14.09 3.99
N LYS A 95 -20.37 15.27 4.56
CA LYS A 95 -19.27 16.05 5.18
C LYS A 95 -18.60 15.28 6.32
N THR A 96 -19.40 14.70 7.23
CA THR A 96 -18.88 13.88 8.34
C THR A 96 -18.09 12.67 7.82
N LYS A 97 -18.59 11.99 6.77
CA LYS A 97 -17.89 10.88 6.14
C LYS A 97 -16.54 11.32 5.55
N SER A 98 -16.49 12.46 4.87
CA SER A 98 -15.26 13.02 4.31
C SER A 98 -14.19 13.26 5.39
N ILE A 99 -14.58 13.86 6.54
CA ILE A 99 -13.66 14.10 7.66
C ILE A 99 -13.15 12.78 8.25
N ARG A 100 -14.01 11.76 8.39
CA ARG A 100 -13.58 10.43 8.87
C ARG A 100 -12.57 9.76 7.93
N ILE A 101 -12.75 9.92 6.61
CA ILE A 101 -11.79 9.43 5.62
C ILE A 101 -10.46 10.17 5.78
N ASP A 102 -10.48 11.51 5.95
CA ASP A 102 -9.25 12.26 6.17
C ASP A 102 -8.53 11.84 7.48
N ILE A 103 -9.26 11.58 8.56
CA ILE A 103 -8.71 11.00 9.78
C ILE A 103 -8.10 9.61 9.51
N SER A 104 -8.75 8.74 8.77
CA SER A 104 -8.18 7.41 8.46
C SER A 104 -6.85 7.50 7.70
N ARG A 105 -6.68 8.52 6.87
CA ARG A 105 -5.45 8.80 6.11
C ARG A 105 -4.29 9.30 6.94
N THR A 106 -4.52 9.68 8.19
CA THR A 106 -3.44 10.08 9.12
C THR A 106 -2.64 8.88 9.64
N THR A 107 -3.09 7.67 9.40
CA THR A 107 -2.41 6.43 9.81
C THR A 107 -1.91 5.70 8.58
N THR A 108 -0.59 5.68 8.39
CA THR A 108 0.05 4.93 7.32
C THR A 108 0.22 3.48 7.73
N LYS A 109 -0.36 2.57 6.95
CA LYS A 109 -0.36 1.12 7.20
C LYS A 109 0.38 0.35 6.13
N VAL A 110 0.84 -0.84 6.50
CA VAL A 110 1.51 -1.80 5.61
C VAL A 110 0.47 -2.48 4.70
N PRO A 111 0.64 -2.49 3.36
CA PRO A 111 -0.32 -3.10 2.45
C PRO A 111 -0.14 -4.61 2.27
N PHE A 112 1.02 -5.16 2.61
CA PHE A 112 1.34 -6.59 2.55
C PHE A 112 2.48 -6.93 3.51
N ARG A 113 2.55 -8.17 3.96
CA ARG A 113 3.66 -8.67 4.79
C ARG A 113 5.00 -8.49 4.07
N GLY A 114 6.01 -7.96 4.77
CA GLY A 114 7.33 -7.71 4.20
C GLY A 114 8.32 -7.20 5.23
N ILE A 115 9.42 -6.63 4.76
CA ILE A 115 10.46 -6.02 5.60
C ILE A 115 10.38 -4.50 5.44
N LEU A 116 10.40 -3.79 6.56
CA LEU A 116 10.58 -2.34 6.57
C LEU A 116 12.03 -2.01 6.20
N GLU A 117 12.28 -1.70 4.93
CA GLU A 117 13.63 -1.47 4.41
C GLU A 117 14.17 -0.11 4.82
N THR A 118 13.37 0.94 4.65
CA THR A 118 13.78 2.31 4.95
C THR A 118 12.61 3.08 5.54
N ARG A 119 12.89 3.87 6.56
CA ARG A 119 11.97 4.84 7.14
C ARG A 119 12.46 6.25 6.83
N TYR A 120 11.60 7.05 6.20
CA TYR A 120 11.94 8.41 5.75
C TYR A 120 11.52 9.49 6.74
N VAL A 121 10.80 9.12 7.81
CA VAL A 121 10.24 10.08 8.76
C VAL A 121 10.50 9.67 10.21
N GLU A 122 10.62 10.66 11.07
CA GLU A 122 10.76 10.51 12.51
C GLU A 122 9.60 11.18 13.26
N LYS A 123 9.44 10.82 14.54
CA LYS A 123 8.50 11.51 15.41
C LYS A 123 8.90 12.99 15.54
N GLY A 124 7.97 13.89 15.25
CA GLY A 124 8.17 15.34 15.25
C GLY A 124 8.30 15.96 13.86
N ASP A 125 8.56 15.14 12.82
CA ASP A 125 8.58 15.63 11.45
C ASP A 125 7.19 16.10 11.01
N TYR A 126 7.17 17.11 10.12
CA TYR A 126 5.96 17.55 9.45
C TYR A 126 5.97 17.07 8.00
N VAL A 127 4.98 16.29 7.60
CA VAL A 127 4.85 15.76 6.24
C VAL A 127 3.71 16.43 5.48
N LYS A 128 3.87 16.49 4.16
CA LYS A 128 2.84 16.89 3.20
C LYS A 128 2.27 15.67 2.49
N ALA A 129 1.09 15.81 1.90
CA ALA A 129 0.55 14.75 1.05
C ALA A 129 1.52 14.44 -0.11
N GLY A 130 1.86 13.17 -0.29
CA GLY A 130 2.83 12.69 -1.26
C GLY A 130 4.25 12.47 -0.74
N ASP A 131 4.61 12.97 0.44
CA ASP A 131 5.93 12.73 1.04
C ASP A 131 6.13 11.25 1.37
N ASN A 132 7.36 10.77 1.21
CA ASN A 132 7.72 9.39 1.52
C ASN A 132 7.68 9.16 3.04
N ILE A 133 7.04 8.08 3.46
CA ILE A 133 6.99 7.65 4.88
C ILE A 133 7.93 6.47 5.10
N ALA A 134 7.81 5.41 4.29
CA ALA A 134 8.62 4.21 4.42
C ALA A 134 8.69 3.43 3.10
N SER A 135 9.71 2.57 2.98
CA SER A 135 9.82 1.58 1.91
C SER A 135 9.65 0.18 2.49
N ILE A 136 8.73 -0.59 1.94
CA ILE A 136 8.48 -1.98 2.31
C ILE A 136 8.87 -2.86 1.13
N VAL A 137 9.61 -3.93 1.40
CA VAL A 137 10.03 -4.92 0.41
C VAL A 137 9.53 -6.31 0.81
N ASP A 138 9.12 -7.09 -0.18
CA ASP A 138 8.77 -8.50 0.00
C ASP A 138 9.89 -9.35 -0.60
N LEU A 139 10.52 -10.15 0.24
CA LEU A 139 11.61 -11.06 -0.11
C LEU A 139 11.21 -12.53 -0.02
N ASP A 140 9.94 -12.84 0.21
CA ASP A 140 9.42 -14.22 0.20
C ASP A 140 8.15 -14.31 -0.67
N PRO A 141 8.29 -14.81 -1.89
CA PRO A 141 9.53 -15.31 -2.53
C PRO A 141 10.50 -14.19 -2.96
N VAL A 142 11.79 -14.51 -3.03
CA VAL A 142 12.77 -13.66 -3.71
C VAL A 142 12.85 -14.07 -5.18
N LEU A 143 13.12 -13.12 -6.06
CA LEU A 143 13.26 -13.37 -7.49
C LEU A 143 14.73 -13.43 -7.88
N ALA A 144 15.17 -14.55 -8.45
CA ALA A 144 16.45 -14.59 -9.14
C ALA A 144 16.20 -14.23 -10.62
N VAL A 145 16.72 -13.07 -11.02
CA VAL A 145 16.47 -12.47 -12.32
C VAL A 145 17.71 -12.60 -13.17
N GLY A 146 17.53 -13.09 -14.39
CA GLY A 146 18.61 -13.21 -15.37
C GLY A 146 18.13 -12.92 -16.78
N SER A 147 19.06 -12.96 -17.74
CA SER A 147 18.76 -12.64 -19.15
C SER A 147 19.20 -13.81 -20.05
N ALA A 148 18.24 -14.54 -20.61
CA ALA A 148 18.51 -15.64 -21.54
C ALA A 148 18.65 -15.12 -22.98
N SER A 149 19.64 -15.60 -23.71
CA SER A 149 19.82 -15.27 -25.13
C SER A 149 18.70 -15.85 -25.99
N GLU A 150 18.47 -15.28 -27.16
CA GLU A 150 17.52 -15.76 -28.16
C GLU A 150 17.71 -17.27 -28.50
N ARG A 151 18.95 -17.75 -28.50
CA ARG A 151 19.26 -19.15 -28.76
C ARG A 151 18.74 -20.13 -27.69
N ASN A 152 18.68 -19.66 -26.45
CA ASN A 152 18.37 -20.50 -25.28
C ASN A 152 16.92 -20.37 -24.83
N ILE A 153 16.24 -19.24 -25.15
CA ILE A 153 14.91 -18.94 -24.62
C ILE A 153 13.87 -20.00 -25.02
N GLY A 154 14.00 -20.59 -26.22
CA GLY A 154 13.06 -21.61 -26.72
C GLY A 154 13.03 -22.92 -25.89
N SER A 155 14.06 -23.17 -25.09
CA SER A 155 14.15 -24.33 -24.20
C SER A 155 13.65 -24.07 -22.77
N ILE A 156 13.30 -22.82 -22.43
CA ILE A 156 12.89 -22.42 -21.07
C ILE A 156 11.38 -22.23 -21.07
N LYS A 157 10.68 -22.83 -20.09
CA LYS A 157 9.23 -22.72 -19.96
C LYS A 157 8.83 -22.25 -18.57
N ILE A 158 7.73 -21.49 -18.49
CA ILE A 158 7.13 -21.10 -17.23
C ILE A 158 6.70 -22.35 -16.44
N GLY A 159 6.98 -22.37 -15.14
CA GLY A 159 6.69 -23.49 -14.24
C GLY A 159 7.81 -24.53 -14.14
N GLU A 160 8.79 -24.52 -15.05
CA GLU A 160 9.93 -25.44 -14.96
C GLU A 160 10.79 -25.15 -13.72
N PRO A 161 11.36 -26.21 -13.11
CA PRO A 161 12.30 -26.04 -12.00
C PRO A 161 13.60 -25.41 -12.50
N GLY A 162 14.17 -24.57 -11.68
CA GLY A 162 15.48 -23.95 -11.91
C GLY A 162 16.23 -23.77 -10.59
N LYS A 163 17.51 -23.47 -10.70
CA LYS A 163 18.35 -23.18 -9.53
C LYS A 163 19.19 -21.94 -9.76
N VAL A 164 19.46 -21.23 -8.71
CA VAL A 164 20.43 -20.15 -8.69
C VAL A 164 21.61 -20.53 -7.79
N THR A 165 22.81 -20.36 -8.29
CA THR A 165 24.06 -20.54 -7.53
C THR A 165 24.65 -19.18 -7.27
N PHE A 166 24.74 -18.77 -6.00
CA PHE A 166 25.28 -17.49 -5.58
C PHE A 166 26.82 -17.50 -5.58
N ILE A 167 27.43 -16.31 -5.52
CA ILE A 167 28.91 -16.17 -5.51
C ILE A 167 29.56 -16.87 -4.32
N ASP A 168 28.87 -16.94 -3.19
CA ASP A 168 29.33 -17.64 -1.96
C ASP A 168 29.25 -19.18 -2.05
N GLY A 169 28.79 -19.71 -3.18
CA GLY A 169 28.62 -21.15 -3.44
C GLY A 169 27.29 -21.73 -2.96
N ASN A 170 26.46 -20.96 -2.29
CA ASN A 170 25.13 -21.40 -1.88
C ASN A 170 24.25 -21.59 -3.13
N VAL A 171 23.34 -22.57 -3.06
CA VAL A 171 22.40 -22.89 -4.13
C VAL A 171 20.99 -22.77 -3.58
N ALA A 172 20.11 -22.12 -4.33
CA ALA A 172 18.69 -22.08 -4.04
C ALA A 172 17.90 -22.59 -5.27
N GLU A 173 16.83 -23.30 -4.99
CA GLU A 173 15.94 -23.87 -6.00
C GLU A 173 14.63 -23.08 -6.07
N GLY A 174 14.07 -23.03 -7.27
CA GLY A 174 12.82 -22.33 -7.51
C GLY A 174 12.16 -22.78 -8.79
N ARG A 175 11.17 -22.01 -9.24
CA ARG A 175 10.47 -22.24 -10.49
C ARG A 175 10.45 -20.99 -11.36
N ILE A 176 10.55 -21.18 -12.68
CA ILE A 176 10.43 -20.07 -13.63
C ILE A 176 9.02 -19.50 -13.52
N ARG A 177 8.92 -18.24 -13.07
CA ARG A 177 7.67 -17.52 -12.91
C ARG A 177 7.31 -16.68 -14.13
N TYR A 178 8.32 -16.07 -14.74
CA TYR A 178 8.13 -15.13 -15.82
C TYR A 178 9.24 -15.24 -16.87
N ILE A 179 8.85 -15.07 -18.12
CA ILE A 179 9.73 -14.93 -19.26
C ILE A 179 9.24 -13.71 -20.06
N ALA A 180 10.12 -12.76 -20.32
CA ALA A 180 9.76 -11.58 -21.10
C ALA A 180 9.35 -11.97 -22.53
N SER A 181 8.25 -11.37 -23.00
CA SER A 181 7.77 -11.57 -24.39
C SER A 181 8.53 -10.71 -25.42
N VAL A 182 9.30 -9.71 -24.95
CA VAL A 182 10.07 -8.79 -25.78
C VAL A 182 11.52 -8.85 -25.33
N ALA A 183 12.43 -8.99 -26.31
CA ALA A 183 13.86 -8.96 -26.03
C ALA A 183 14.30 -7.52 -25.73
N ASP A 184 15.26 -7.38 -24.84
CA ASP A 184 16.02 -6.15 -24.68
C ASP A 184 16.76 -5.83 -26.00
N PRO A 185 16.55 -4.64 -26.59
CA PRO A 185 17.07 -4.33 -27.92
C PRO A 185 18.61 -4.24 -27.99
N ASP A 186 19.26 -3.87 -26.88
CA ASP A 186 20.70 -3.69 -26.83
C ASP A 186 21.45 -5.01 -26.67
N THR A 187 20.91 -5.90 -25.82
CA THR A 187 21.55 -7.17 -25.48
C THR A 187 20.99 -8.36 -26.23
N ARG A 188 19.85 -8.22 -26.91
CA ARG A 188 19.08 -9.30 -27.59
C ARG A 188 18.83 -10.47 -26.68
N SER A 189 18.49 -10.18 -25.44
CA SER A 189 18.22 -11.16 -24.42
C SER A 189 16.84 -10.98 -23.82
N PHE A 190 16.27 -12.05 -23.30
CA PHE A 190 14.96 -12.06 -22.65
C PHE A 190 15.14 -12.15 -21.15
N ARG A 191 14.50 -11.25 -20.41
CA ARG A 191 14.43 -11.32 -18.95
C ARG A 191 13.69 -12.59 -18.54
N ILE A 192 14.28 -13.35 -17.63
CA ILE A 192 13.67 -14.50 -16.96
C ILE A 192 13.68 -14.26 -15.45
N GLU A 193 12.65 -14.74 -14.78
CA GLU A 193 12.53 -14.65 -13.33
C GLU A 193 12.29 -16.04 -12.76
N LEU A 194 13.18 -16.46 -11.89
CA LEU A 194 13.06 -17.65 -11.07
C LEU A 194 12.54 -17.25 -9.69
N GLU A 195 11.38 -17.74 -9.33
CA GLU A 195 10.76 -17.53 -8.02
C GLU A 195 11.36 -18.54 -7.04
N VAL A 196 12.05 -18.04 -6.01
CA VAL A 196 12.76 -18.83 -5.01
C VAL A 196 12.11 -18.60 -3.64
N PRO A 197 11.58 -19.63 -2.97
CA PRO A 197 11.06 -19.53 -1.62
C PRO A 197 12.13 -19.04 -0.65
N ASN A 198 11.81 -18.09 0.22
CA ASN A 198 12.77 -17.48 1.14
C ASN A 198 12.10 -17.13 2.49
N PRO A 199 11.43 -18.10 3.15
CA PRO A 199 10.64 -17.84 4.36
C PRO A 199 11.47 -17.27 5.52
N ASP A 200 12.74 -17.59 5.58
CA ASP A 200 13.67 -17.10 6.62
C ASP A 200 14.31 -15.75 6.24
N HIS A 201 13.99 -15.18 5.08
CA HIS A 201 14.57 -13.93 4.53
C HIS A 201 16.11 -13.91 4.48
N ARG A 202 16.75 -15.08 4.35
CA ARG A 202 18.21 -15.21 4.29
C ARG A 202 18.79 -14.71 2.97
N ILE A 203 18.05 -14.91 1.87
CA ILE A 203 18.44 -14.44 0.54
C ILE A 203 18.01 -12.97 0.45
N ARG A 204 18.99 -12.09 0.35
CA ARG A 204 18.76 -10.64 0.21
C ARG A 204 18.57 -10.26 -1.26
N SER A 205 17.94 -9.13 -1.54
CA SER A 205 17.94 -8.51 -2.85
C SER A 205 19.33 -7.98 -3.21
N GLY A 206 19.69 -8.02 -4.50
CA GLY A 206 20.97 -7.52 -5.00
C GLY A 206 22.11 -8.54 -5.03
N LEU A 207 21.91 -9.79 -4.57
CA LEU A 207 22.95 -10.83 -4.63
C LEU A 207 23.16 -11.29 -6.07
N THR A 208 24.41 -11.38 -6.50
CA THR A 208 24.76 -11.91 -7.81
C THR A 208 24.76 -13.45 -7.78
N GLY A 209 24.24 -14.06 -8.83
CA GLY A 209 24.19 -15.52 -8.99
C GLY A 209 24.17 -15.95 -10.45
N LYS A 210 24.26 -17.27 -10.63
CA LYS A 210 24.13 -17.94 -11.93
C LYS A 210 22.89 -18.81 -11.90
N LEU A 211 21.97 -18.59 -12.86
CA LEU A 211 20.77 -19.40 -13.08
C LEU A 211 21.05 -20.48 -14.11
#